data_fb4fc10b2f1481bc96fd9319ea9e6977
#
_entry.id   fb4fc10b2f1481bc96fd9319ea9e6977
#
_cell.length_a   1.000
_cell.length_b   1.000
_cell.length_c   1.000
_cell.angle_alpha   90.00
_cell.angle_beta   90.00
_cell.angle_gamma   90.00
#
_symmetry.space_group_name_H-M   'P 1'
#
loop_
_entity.id
_entity.type
_entity.pdbx_description
1 polymer ?
#
loop_
_entity_poly.entity_id
_entity_poly.type
_entity_poly.pdbx_seq_one_letter_code
_entity_poly.pdbx_strand_id
1 'polypeptide(L)'
;MDYAANIRLKAVFFELTRSNYEDFFPEFETYVKGLEQLKSKLRSGNKAFDVILSDYVDYATDYYAIIFLHTPREKHPEKSMRPEYYSHIVSARKYTDDKVLQFPEGIKMLISYTSFAYNEDGKKYDVESYTDDRLSYLGNDRLKGEYVVNNSFRSFKSYDQYLNAMEKFGKYLVTPSLKMRAEAVGTKLYDTKAGGQAADFTYPDVDGKMVSLSDFKGKVVLVDVWATWCGPCRQQIPYLKKLEEEMHGTDVVFVGVSVDESKDKQKWLDFIKTEGLKGVQLLAGGWSKITKDYKITGIPRFMVFDKKGNIVSVDAPRPSSPELKKMLENELKK
;
A
#
# COMPACT_ATOMS: atom_id res chain seq x y z
N MET A 1 30.19 -6.27 19.10
CA MET A 1 28.91 -5.54 18.93
C MET A 1 29.00 -4.40 17.92
N ASP A 2 30.09 -3.66 17.86
CA ASP A 2 30.20 -2.46 17.01
C ASP A 2 30.12 -2.72 15.50
N TYR A 3 30.53 -3.89 15.03
CA TYR A 3 30.60 -4.17 13.60
C TYR A 3 29.22 -4.41 12.96
N ALA A 4 28.35 -5.20 13.59
CA ALA A 4 26.98 -5.42 13.12
C ALA A 4 26.15 -4.14 13.20
N ALA A 5 26.35 -3.33 14.25
CA ALA A 5 25.74 -2.02 14.38
C ALA A 5 26.18 -1.06 13.27
N ASN A 6 27.45 -1.12 12.87
CA ASN A 6 27.99 -0.27 11.80
C ASN A 6 27.41 -0.65 10.42
N ILE A 7 27.30 -1.95 10.11
CA ILE A 7 26.63 -2.42 8.88
C ILE A 7 25.16 -1.99 8.86
N ARG A 8 24.44 -2.13 9.99
CA ARG A 8 23.08 -1.63 10.14
C ARG A 8 22.99 -0.13 9.82
N LEU A 9 23.83 0.69 10.45
CA LEU A 9 23.84 2.14 10.25
C LEU A 9 24.07 2.50 8.78
N LYS A 10 25.07 1.90 8.12
CA LYS A 10 25.38 2.15 6.71
C LYS A 10 24.29 1.68 5.75
N ALA A 11 23.60 0.59 6.07
CA ALA A 11 22.48 0.10 5.26
C ALA A 11 21.21 0.96 5.35
N VAL A 12 20.94 1.55 6.53
CA VAL A 12 19.62 2.14 6.86
C VAL A 12 19.67 3.65 7.04
N PHE A 13 20.78 4.24 7.51
CA PHE A 13 20.84 5.66 7.84
C PHE A 13 21.10 6.55 6.63
N PHE A 14 20.05 7.26 6.27
CA PHE A 14 19.98 8.12 5.10
C PHE A 14 20.71 9.45 5.25
N GLU A 15 20.84 9.97 6.48
CA GLU A 15 21.28 11.35 6.70
C GLU A 15 22.75 11.49 7.12
N LEU A 16 23.32 10.51 7.82
CA LEU A 16 24.66 10.64 8.40
C LEU A 16 25.78 9.97 7.59
N THR A 17 25.48 8.91 6.85
CA THR A 17 26.43 8.23 5.95
C THR A 17 25.67 7.73 4.74
N ARG A 18 25.53 8.55 3.72
CA ARG A 18 25.14 8.08 2.38
C ARG A 18 26.31 7.27 1.79
N SER A 19 26.58 6.09 2.35
CA SER A 19 27.50 5.18 1.69
C SER A 19 26.86 4.78 0.35
N ASN A 20 27.61 5.01 -0.73
CA ASN A 20 27.26 4.43 -2.02
C ASN A 20 27.60 2.93 -2.00
N TYR A 21 27.31 2.20 -3.05
CA TYR A 21 27.61 0.77 -3.11
C TYR A 21 29.13 0.51 -3.22
N GLU A 22 29.90 1.46 -3.73
CA GLU A 22 31.36 1.38 -3.86
C GLU A 22 32.04 1.30 -2.48
N ASP A 23 31.47 1.99 -1.48
CA ASP A 23 31.94 1.95 -0.09
C ASP A 23 31.33 0.77 0.68
N PHE A 24 30.02 0.55 0.51
CA PHE A 24 29.29 -0.44 1.30
C PHE A 24 29.69 -1.88 0.95
N PHE A 25 29.80 -2.22 -0.32
CA PHE A 25 30.02 -3.61 -0.73
C PHE A 25 31.35 -4.21 -0.23
N PRO A 26 32.50 -3.53 -0.29
CA PRO A 26 33.75 -4.07 0.26
C PRO A 26 33.69 -4.30 1.78
N GLU A 27 33.03 -3.39 2.51
CA GLU A 27 32.85 -3.57 3.95
C GLU A 27 31.87 -4.70 4.25
N PHE A 28 30.79 -4.81 3.50
CA PHE A 28 29.81 -5.88 3.63
C PHE A 28 30.43 -7.25 3.34
N GLU A 29 31.24 -7.38 2.30
CA GLU A 29 31.97 -8.63 2.02
C GLU A 29 32.95 -9.02 3.15
N THR A 30 33.63 -8.02 3.72
CA THR A 30 34.52 -8.25 4.87
C THR A 30 33.69 -8.72 6.08
N TYR A 31 32.53 -8.16 6.31
CA TYR A 31 31.60 -8.60 7.34
C TYR A 31 31.12 -10.03 7.11
N VAL A 32 30.69 -10.36 5.89
CA VAL A 32 30.21 -11.70 5.51
C VAL A 32 31.30 -12.74 5.73
N LYS A 33 32.55 -12.46 5.34
CA LYS A 33 33.70 -13.35 5.58
C LYS A 33 33.98 -13.62 7.07
N GLY A 34 33.61 -12.64 7.93
CA GLY A 34 33.77 -12.76 9.38
C GLY A 34 32.57 -13.37 10.12
N LEU A 35 31.46 -13.70 9.43
CA LEU A 35 30.20 -14.12 10.07
C LEU A 35 30.34 -15.35 10.97
N GLU A 36 31.00 -16.40 10.49
CA GLU A 36 31.19 -17.64 11.28
C GLU A 36 32.04 -17.38 12.53
N GLN A 37 33.09 -16.56 12.41
CA GLN A 37 33.89 -16.15 13.56
C GLN A 37 33.07 -15.29 14.54
N LEU A 38 32.21 -14.40 14.03
CA LEU A 38 31.28 -13.62 14.87
C LEU A 38 30.34 -14.55 15.64
N LYS A 39 29.68 -15.48 14.96
CA LYS A 39 28.77 -16.46 15.57
C LYS A 39 29.45 -17.30 16.63
N SER A 40 30.69 -17.75 16.38
CA SER A 40 31.46 -18.55 17.36
C SER A 40 31.77 -17.81 18.66
N LYS A 41 31.78 -16.45 18.62
CA LYS A 41 31.98 -15.58 19.78
C LYS A 41 30.70 -15.24 20.52
N LEU A 42 29.52 -15.49 19.92
CA LEU A 42 28.22 -15.26 20.51
C LEU A 42 27.87 -16.39 21.49
N ARG A 43 28.43 -16.31 22.71
CA ARG A 43 28.19 -17.28 23.75
C ARG A 43 27.65 -16.61 25.00
N SER A 44 26.40 -16.91 25.31
CA SER A 44 25.70 -16.38 26.50
C SER A 44 25.83 -17.32 27.71
N GLY A 45 26.29 -18.54 27.50
CA GLY A 45 26.21 -19.62 28.48
C GLY A 45 24.91 -20.44 28.39
N ASN A 46 23.93 -19.99 27.59
CA ASN A 46 22.71 -20.74 27.32
C ASN A 46 22.70 -21.18 25.86
N LYS A 47 22.86 -22.47 25.61
CA LYS A 47 22.97 -23.05 24.26
C LYS A 47 21.72 -22.73 23.40
N ALA A 48 20.53 -22.77 23.97
CA ALA A 48 19.28 -22.48 23.21
C ALA A 48 19.25 -21.02 22.75
N PHE A 49 19.65 -20.10 23.63
CA PHE A 49 19.76 -18.68 23.27
C PHE A 49 20.86 -18.41 22.23
N ASP A 50 22.00 -19.11 22.34
CA ASP A 50 23.09 -18.96 21.38
C ASP A 50 22.68 -19.40 19.96
N VAL A 51 21.80 -20.40 19.82
CA VAL A 51 21.20 -20.81 18.54
C VAL A 51 20.29 -19.71 17.99
N ILE A 52 19.40 -19.17 18.82
CA ILE A 52 18.50 -18.06 18.43
C ILE A 52 19.30 -16.84 17.98
N LEU A 53 20.38 -16.52 18.69
CA LEU A 53 21.25 -15.40 18.35
C LEU A 53 22.01 -15.62 17.04
N SER A 54 22.46 -16.85 16.77
CA SER A 54 23.08 -17.23 15.49
C SER A 54 22.09 -17.10 14.34
N ASP A 55 20.86 -17.64 14.50
CA ASP A 55 19.80 -17.48 13.50
C ASP A 55 19.48 -15.99 13.25
N TYR A 56 19.40 -15.17 14.32
CA TYR A 56 19.19 -13.71 14.18
C TYR A 56 20.27 -13.05 13.32
N VAL A 57 21.53 -13.39 13.51
CA VAL A 57 22.64 -12.83 12.72
C VAL A 57 22.45 -13.14 11.24
N ASP A 58 22.03 -14.37 10.89
CA ASP A 58 21.81 -14.78 9.50
C ASP A 58 20.64 -14.01 8.86
N TYR A 59 19.50 -13.93 9.55
CA TYR A 59 18.34 -13.19 9.04
C TYR A 59 18.61 -11.68 8.97
N ALA A 60 19.30 -11.12 9.95
CA ALA A 60 19.65 -9.70 9.97
C ALA A 60 20.64 -9.35 8.86
N THR A 61 21.59 -10.22 8.54
CA THR A 61 22.55 -10.01 7.45
C THR A 61 21.81 -9.91 6.11
N ASP A 62 20.92 -10.88 5.81
CA ASP A 62 20.08 -10.83 4.61
C ASP A 62 19.24 -9.55 4.56
N TYR A 63 18.60 -9.23 5.68
CA TYR A 63 17.73 -8.06 5.78
C TYR A 63 18.46 -6.76 5.48
N TYR A 64 19.63 -6.53 6.09
CA TYR A 64 20.40 -5.30 5.86
C TYR A 64 21.02 -5.24 4.47
N ALA A 65 21.42 -6.38 3.88
CA ALA A 65 21.82 -6.45 2.49
C ALA A 65 20.68 -5.98 1.56
N ILE A 66 19.48 -6.51 1.77
CA ILE A 66 18.29 -6.15 0.98
C ILE A 66 17.90 -4.68 1.19
N ILE A 67 17.87 -4.21 2.45
CA ILE A 67 17.52 -2.83 2.77
C ILE A 67 18.50 -1.85 2.13
N PHE A 68 19.78 -2.19 2.07
CA PHE A 68 20.76 -1.35 1.36
C PHE A 68 20.34 -1.09 -0.10
N LEU A 69 19.88 -2.11 -0.82
CA LEU A 69 19.43 -1.96 -2.21
C LEU A 69 18.12 -1.15 -2.32
N HIS A 70 17.22 -1.28 -1.35
CA HIS A 70 15.91 -0.61 -1.37
C HIS A 70 15.94 0.82 -0.81
N THR A 71 16.99 1.21 -0.10
CA THR A 71 17.11 2.56 0.43
C THR A 71 17.42 3.53 -0.72
N PRO A 72 16.64 4.61 -0.93
CA PRO A 72 16.89 5.58 -1.97
C PRO A 72 18.32 6.16 -1.87
N ARG A 73 19.07 6.12 -2.97
CA ARG A 73 20.46 6.57 -3.06
C ARG A 73 20.66 7.30 -4.39
N GLU A 74 21.68 8.14 -4.45
CA GLU A 74 22.04 8.85 -5.66
C GLU A 74 22.42 7.88 -6.79
N LYS A 75 23.15 6.81 -6.45
CA LYS A 75 23.52 5.74 -7.38
C LYS A 75 23.10 4.39 -6.82
N HIS A 76 22.39 3.61 -7.61
CA HIS A 76 22.05 2.23 -7.33
C HIS A 76 22.95 1.28 -8.12
N PRO A 77 23.40 0.15 -7.51
CA PRO A 77 24.24 -0.82 -8.22
C PRO A 77 23.39 -1.63 -9.20
N GLU A 78 23.94 -1.89 -10.37
CA GLU A 78 23.39 -2.91 -11.25
C GLU A 78 23.55 -4.32 -10.63
N LYS A 79 22.74 -5.26 -11.10
CA LYS A 79 22.74 -6.64 -10.56
C LYS A 79 24.13 -7.29 -10.66
N SER A 80 24.86 -7.04 -11.74
CA SER A 80 26.21 -7.54 -11.98
C SER A 80 27.29 -6.97 -11.05
N MET A 81 27.00 -5.85 -10.38
CA MET A 81 27.94 -5.19 -9.46
C MET A 81 27.78 -5.66 -8.02
N ARG A 82 26.75 -6.48 -7.74
CA ARG A 82 26.46 -6.92 -6.37
C ARG A 82 27.39 -8.02 -5.92
N PRO A 83 27.81 -8.03 -4.63
CA PRO A 83 28.53 -9.15 -4.05
C PRO A 83 27.83 -10.50 -4.24
N GLU A 84 28.59 -11.57 -4.35
CA GLU A 84 28.07 -12.95 -4.53
C GLU A 84 27.03 -13.32 -3.47
N TYR A 85 27.18 -12.80 -2.25
CA TYR A 85 26.23 -13.03 -1.15
C TYR A 85 24.78 -12.82 -1.54
N TYR A 86 24.47 -11.82 -2.39
CA TYR A 86 23.10 -11.54 -2.81
C TYR A 86 22.47 -12.70 -3.59
N SER A 87 23.26 -13.46 -4.35
CA SER A 87 22.76 -14.63 -5.08
C SER A 87 22.36 -15.77 -4.12
N HIS A 88 22.95 -15.83 -2.93
CA HIS A 88 22.66 -16.83 -1.92
C HIS A 88 21.41 -16.54 -1.09
N ILE A 89 20.97 -15.29 -1.00
CA ILE A 89 19.82 -14.91 -0.17
C ILE A 89 18.55 -15.70 -0.55
N VAL A 90 18.25 -15.83 -1.83
CA VAL A 90 17.07 -16.56 -2.31
C VAL A 90 17.34 -18.08 -2.33
N SER A 91 18.52 -18.50 -2.81
CA SER A 91 18.87 -19.93 -2.94
C SER A 91 18.97 -20.65 -1.60
N ALA A 92 19.34 -19.96 -0.52
CA ALA A 92 19.43 -20.52 0.82
C ALA A 92 18.08 -20.92 1.43
N ARG A 93 16.96 -20.45 0.87
CA ARG A 93 15.58 -20.79 1.29
C ARG A 93 15.36 -20.74 2.80
N LYS A 94 15.87 -19.70 3.47
CA LYS A 94 15.81 -19.57 4.94
C LYS A 94 14.38 -19.45 5.50
N TYR A 95 13.44 -18.95 4.71
CA TYR A 95 12.05 -18.69 5.13
C TYR A 95 11.14 -19.90 4.95
N THR A 96 11.59 -21.08 5.44
CA THR A 96 10.86 -22.35 5.37
C THR A 96 10.17 -22.69 6.69
N ASP A 97 10.64 -22.15 7.80
CA ASP A 97 10.12 -22.35 9.15
C ASP A 97 9.83 -21.00 9.85
N ASP A 98 9.31 -21.06 11.08
CA ASP A 98 8.84 -19.91 11.84
C ASP A 98 9.93 -19.13 12.56
N LYS A 99 11.21 -19.51 12.43
CA LYS A 99 12.33 -18.93 13.20
C LYS A 99 12.38 -17.40 13.10
N VAL A 100 12.18 -16.87 11.91
CA VAL A 100 12.19 -15.41 11.69
C VAL A 100 11.16 -14.67 12.56
N LEU A 101 10.05 -15.32 12.91
CA LEU A 101 8.98 -14.69 13.72
C LEU A 101 9.36 -14.52 15.20
N GLN A 102 10.47 -15.09 15.65
CA GLN A 102 11.00 -14.90 17.00
C GLN A 102 11.68 -13.53 17.18
N PHE A 103 12.01 -12.85 16.08
CA PHE A 103 12.76 -11.61 16.10
C PHE A 103 11.82 -10.38 16.06
N PRO A 104 12.18 -9.29 16.76
CA PRO A 104 11.37 -8.07 16.76
C PRO A 104 11.09 -7.51 15.35
N GLU A 105 12.07 -7.59 14.44
CA GLU A 105 11.95 -7.17 13.05
C GLU A 105 11.57 -8.31 12.10
N GLY A 106 11.25 -9.50 12.59
CA GLY A 106 11.03 -10.69 11.78
C GLY A 106 9.99 -10.52 10.67
N ILE A 107 8.91 -9.80 10.94
CA ILE A 107 7.90 -9.48 9.90
C ILE A 107 8.49 -8.57 8.81
N LYS A 108 9.33 -7.59 9.17
CA LYS A 108 10.00 -6.73 8.19
C LYS A 108 10.99 -7.53 7.35
N MET A 109 11.76 -8.42 7.98
CA MET A 109 12.68 -9.34 7.31
C MET A 109 11.92 -10.20 6.30
N LEU A 110 10.80 -10.81 6.70
CA LEU A 110 9.93 -11.62 5.85
C LEU A 110 9.43 -10.85 4.62
N ILE A 111 8.88 -9.66 4.82
CA ILE A 111 8.33 -8.81 3.75
C ILE A 111 9.46 -8.37 2.80
N SER A 112 10.61 -7.96 3.31
CA SER A 112 11.75 -7.54 2.50
C SER A 112 12.31 -8.69 1.67
N TYR A 113 12.46 -9.88 2.27
CA TYR A 113 12.91 -11.09 1.57
C TYR A 113 11.99 -11.43 0.39
N THR A 114 10.67 -11.50 0.62
CA THR A 114 9.75 -11.83 -0.47
C THR A 114 9.77 -10.78 -1.58
N SER A 115 9.99 -9.49 -1.25
CA SER A 115 10.15 -8.41 -2.24
C SER A 115 11.41 -8.59 -3.06
N PHE A 116 12.51 -8.89 -2.39
CA PHE A 116 13.79 -9.13 -3.03
C PHE A 116 13.73 -10.35 -3.96
N ALA A 117 13.22 -11.50 -3.47
CA ALA A 117 13.08 -12.72 -4.25
C ALA A 117 12.21 -12.51 -5.51
N TYR A 118 11.09 -11.82 -5.37
CA TYR A 118 10.21 -11.47 -6.49
C TYR A 118 10.95 -10.68 -7.59
N ASN A 119 11.76 -9.68 -7.18
CA ASN A 119 12.53 -8.86 -8.11
C ASN A 119 13.70 -9.63 -8.73
N GLU A 120 14.34 -10.53 -7.96
CA GLU A 120 15.44 -11.37 -8.46
C GLU A 120 14.97 -12.34 -9.55
N ASP A 121 13.74 -12.87 -9.43
CA ASP A 121 13.12 -13.72 -10.45
C ASP A 121 12.67 -12.95 -11.69
N GLY A 122 12.82 -11.62 -11.71
CA GLY A 122 12.47 -10.78 -12.87
C GLY A 122 10.96 -10.75 -13.16
N LYS A 123 10.12 -11.07 -12.19
CA LYS A 123 8.66 -11.07 -12.34
C LYS A 123 8.15 -9.64 -12.58
N LYS A 124 7.24 -9.51 -13.55
CA LYS A 124 6.55 -8.24 -13.79
C LYS A 124 5.37 -8.11 -12.84
N TYR A 125 5.17 -6.88 -12.34
CA TYR A 125 4.04 -6.61 -11.46
C TYR A 125 2.70 -6.86 -12.18
N ASP A 126 1.91 -7.73 -11.57
CA ASP A 126 0.52 -8.01 -11.92
C ASP A 126 -0.31 -8.03 -10.64
N VAL A 127 -1.32 -7.18 -10.58
CA VAL A 127 -2.15 -6.99 -9.37
C VAL A 127 -2.84 -8.27 -8.91
N GLU A 128 -3.22 -9.16 -9.82
CA GLU A 128 -3.95 -10.38 -9.52
C GLU A 128 -3.06 -11.47 -8.92
N SER A 129 -1.84 -11.63 -9.43
CA SER A 129 -0.89 -12.66 -9.03
C SER A 129 0.14 -12.19 -8.00
N TYR A 130 0.32 -10.89 -7.81
CA TYR A 130 1.40 -10.32 -7.01
C TYR A 130 1.52 -10.91 -5.60
N THR A 131 0.40 -11.05 -4.89
CA THR A 131 0.41 -11.63 -3.54
C THR A 131 0.76 -13.12 -3.58
N ASP A 132 0.18 -13.90 -4.50
CA ASP A 132 0.47 -15.34 -4.64
C ASP A 132 1.94 -15.58 -4.98
N ASP A 133 2.47 -14.79 -5.90
CA ASP A 133 3.89 -14.85 -6.27
C ASP A 133 4.80 -14.63 -5.05
N ARG A 134 4.47 -13.64 -4.23
CA ARG A 134 5.22 -13.34 -3.00
C ARG A 134 5.10 -14.47 -1.97
N LEU A 135 3.91 -15.07 -1.84
CA LEU A 135 3.69 -16.20 -0.94
C LEU A 135 4.42 -17.47 -1.38
N SER A 136 4.75 -17.63 -2.67
CA SER A 136 5.48 -18.80 -3.18
C SER A 136 6.89 -18.93 -2.62
N TYR A 137 7.48 -17.85 -2.13
CA TYR A 137 8.81 -17.85 -1.49
C TYR A 137 8.79 -18.27 -0.01
N LEU A 138 7.61 -18.54 0.56
CA LEU A 138 7.43 -18.86 1.98
C LEU A 138 7.07 -20.34 2.16
N GLY A 139 7.77 -21.01 3.06
CA GLY A 139 7.73 -22.47 3.20
C GLY A 139 6.49 -23.01 3.91
N ASN A 140 5.79 -22.20 4.72
CA ASN A 140 4.64 -22.69 5.49
C ASN A 140 3.50 -21.68 5.60
N ASP A 141 2.33 -22.15 5.99
CA ASP A 141 1.10 -21.38 6.03
C ASP A 141 1.13 -20.27 7.10
N ARG A 142 1.87 -20.46 8.19
CA ARG A 142 1.99 -19.42 9.22
C ARG A 142 2.76 -18.21 8.71
N LEU A 143 3.87 -18.41 8.02
CA LEU A 143 4.63 -17.32 7.37
C LEU A 143 3.77 -16.61 6.31
N LYS A 144 3.02 -17.39 5.51
CA LYS A 144 2.07 -16.83 4.51
C LYS A 144 1.00 -15.98 5.18
N GLY A 145 0.41 -16.46 6.28
CA GLY A 145 -0.58 -15.70 7.05
C GLY A 145 -0.01 -14.42 7.66
N GLU A 146 1.21 -14.47 8.21
CA GLU A 146 1.89 -13.26 8.71
C GLU A 146 2.15 -12.25 7.58
N TYR A 147 2.58 -12.72 6.41
CA TYR A 147 2.74 -11.85 5.24
C TYR A 147 1.41 -11.20 4.85
N VAL A 148 0.34 -11.99 4.67
CA VAL A 148 -0.98 -11.50 4.23
C VAL A 148 -1.52 -10.44 5.19
N VAL A 149 -1.51 -10.71 6.49
CA VAL A 149 -2.06 -9.78 7.50
C VAL A 149 -1.22 -8.51 7.63
N ASN A 150 0.11 -8.61 7.56
CA ASN A 150 0.99 -7.47 7.78
C ASN A 150 1.31 -6.67 6.52
N ASN A 151 1.15 -7.24 5.33
CA ASN A 151 1.42 -6.58 4.06
C ASN A 151 0.14 -6.32 3.26
N SER A 152 -0.56 -7.38 2.84
CA SER A 152 -1.70 -7.25 1.93
C SER A 152 -2.89 -6.56 2.59
N PHE A 153 -3.30 -6.97 3.79
CA PHE A 153 -4.48 -6.40 4.48
C PHE A 153 -4.30 -4.93 4.89
N ARG A 154 -3.07 -4.48 5.06
CA ARG A 154 -2.79 -3.07 5.39
C ARG A 154 -3.12 -2.10 4.28
N SER A 155 -3.13 -2.56 3.04
CA SER A 155 -3.39 -1.73 1.85
C SER A 155 -4.89 -1.63 1.51
N PHE A 156 -5.75 -2.43 2.14
CA PHE A 156 -7.17 -2.46 1.81
C PHE A 156 -7.88 -1.16 2.18
N LYS A 157 -8.73 -0.74 1.26
CA LYS A 157 -9.50 0.50 1.33
C LYS A 157 -11.00 0.26 1.40
N SER A 158 -11.45 -0.97 1.13
CA SER A 158 -12.87 -1.36 1.17
C SER A 158 -13.08 -2.71 1.82
N TYR A 159 -14.29 -2.94 2.31
CA TYR A 159 -14.69 -4.22 2.87
C TYR A 159 -14.70 -5.34 1.83
N ASP A 160 -15.01 -5.01 0.57
CA ASP A 160 -15.01 -5.98 -0.52
C ASP A 160 -13.60 -6.50 -0.84
N GLN A 161 -12.58 -5.63 -0.79
CA GLN A 161 -11.17 -6.04 -0.89
C GLN A 161 -10.81 -7.01 0.24
N TYR A 162 -11.29 -6.74 1.46
CA TYR A 162 -11.10 -7.65 2.59
C TYR A 162 -11.79 -9.01 2.37
N LEU A 163 -13.06 -9.03 1.91
CA LEU A 163 -13.79 -10.28 1.64
C LEU A 163 -13.10 -11.13 0.58
N ASN A 164 -12.72 -10.52 -0.55
CA ASN A 164 -12.02 -11.21 -1.64
C ASN A 164 -10.68 -11.79 -1.15
N ALA A 165 -9.95 -11.07 -0.31
CA ALA A 165 -8.71 -11.57 0.26
C ALA A 165 -8.93 -12.67 1.30
N MET A 166 -10.00 -12.59 2.09
CA MET A 166 -10.39 -13.67 3.03
C MET A 166 -10.75 -14.95 2.29
N GLU A 167 -11.49 -14.87 1.17
CA GLU A 167 -11.78 -16.03 0.32
C GLU A 167 -10.49 -16.66 -0.22
N LYS A 168 -9.57 -15.85 -0.75
CA LYS A 168 -8.35 -16.32 -1.39
C LYS A 168 -7.28 -16.78 -0.41
N PHE A 169 -7.07 -16.04 0.68
CA PHE A 169 -5.94 -16.19 1.61
C PHE A 169 -6.32 -16.59 3.03
N GLY A 170 -7.61 -16.66 3.37
CA GLY A 170 -8.09 -17.00 4.72
C GLY A 170 -7.58 -18.35 5.22
N LYS A 171 -7.28 -19.29 4.31
CA LYS A 171 -6.65 -20.59 4.62
C LYS A 171 -5.30 -20.49 5.33
N TYR A 172 -4.60 -19.37 5.18
CA TYR A 172 -3.29 -19.12 5.82
C TYR A 172 -3.42 -18.51 7.24
N LEU A 173 -4.63 -18.17 7.69
CA LEU A 173 -4.87 -17.64 9.02
C LEU A 173 -4.93 -18.78 10.05
N VAL A 174 -3.82 -19.51 10.18
CA VAL A 174 -3.74 -20.76 10.96
C VAL A 174 -3.64 -20.58 12.46
N THR A 175 -3.48 -19.36 12.98
CA THR A 175 -3.43 -19.10 14.41
C THR A 175 -4.57 -18.18 14.86
N PRO A 176 -5.01 -18.27 16.15
CA PRO A 176 -6.02 -17.35 16.70
C PRO A 176 -5.62 -15.87 16.55
N SER A 177 -4.35 -15.56 16.76
CA SER A 177 -3.84 -14.19 16.62
C SER A 177 -3.95 -13.67 15.17
N LEU A 178 -3.65 -14.51 14.17
CA LEU A 178 -3.82 -14.13 12.75
C LEU A 178 -5.29 -13.87 12.42
N LYS A 179 -6.19 -14.74 12.87
CA LYS A 179 -7.65 -14.58 12.67
C LYS A 179 -8.14 -13.28 13.30
N MET A 180 -7.82 -13.04 14.56
CA MET A 180 -8.23 -11.82 15.27
C MET A 180 -7.74 -10.55 14.59
N ARG A 181 -6.47 -10.53 14.12
CA ARG A 181 -5.91 -9.36 13.41
C ARG A 181 -6.59 -9.14 12.06
N ALA A 182 -6.90 -10.21 11.33
CA ALA A 182 -7.65 -10.13 10.07
C ALA A 182 -9.07 -9.62 10.30
N GLU A 183 -9.78 -10.15 11.29
CA GLU A 183 -11.13 -9.71 11.68
C GLU A 183 -11.17 -8.23 12.10
N ALA A 184 -10.14 -7.76 12.81
CA ALA A 184 -10.03 -6.34 13.16
C ALA A 184 -9.94 -5.42 11.92
N VAL A 185 -9.29 -5.88 10.84
CA VAL A 185 -9.28 -5.15 9.56
C VAL A 185 -10.68 -5.16 8.94
N GLY A 186 -11.35 -6.32 8.88
CA GLY A 186 -12.72 -6.42 8.38
C GLY A 186 -13.70 -5.52 9.13
N THR A 187 -13.66 -5.55 10.46
CA THR A 187 -14.51 -4.69 11.30
C THR A 187 -14.28 -3.21 10.99
N LYS A 188 -13.01 -2.79 10.86
CA LYS A 188 -12.68 -1.39 10.52
C LYS A 188 -13.22 -0.95 9.16
N LEU A 189 -13.32 -1.87 8.21
CA LEU A 189 -13.74 -1.59 6.83
C LEU A 189 -15.25 -1.85 6.61
N TYR A 190 -15.95 -2.43 7.57
CA TYR A 190 -17.35 -2.89 7.40
C TYR A 190 -18.29 -1.81 6.87
N ASP A 191 -18.16 -0.58 7.34
CA ASP A 191 -19.00 0.55 6.91
C ASP A 191 -18.80 0.93 5.43
N THR A 192 -17.78 0.38 4.77
CA THR A 192 -17.46 0.65 3.35
C THR A 192 -17.92 -0.46 2.40
N LYS A 193 -18.73 -1.40 2.88
CA LYS A 193 -19.19 -2.54 2.07
C LYS A 193 -20.10 -2.12 0.93
N ALA A 194 -19.96 -2.75 -0.24
CA ALA A 194 -20.89 -2.57 -1.35
C ALA A 194 -22.32 -2.99 -0.95
N GLY A 195 -23.32 -2.26 -1.46
CA GLY A 195 -24.73 -2.39 -1.09
C GLY A 195 -25.11 -1.78 0.26
N GLY A 196 -24.12 -1.33 1.07
CA GLY A 196 -24.39 -0.59 2.30
C GLY A 196 -24.84 0.85 2.02
N GLN A 197 -25.63 1.41 2.93
CA GLN A 197 -26.04 2.82 2.81
C GLN A 197 -24.81 3.73 2.94
N ALA A 198 -24.69 4.70 2.04
CA ALA A 198 -23.61 5.67 2.07
C ALA A 198 -23.71 6.59 3.30
N ALA A 199 -22.58 6.88 3.92
CA ALA A 199 -22.48 7.95 4.91
C ALA A 199 -22.63 9.30 4.20
N ASP A 200 -23.64 10.07 4.56
CA ASP A 200 -23.88 11.37 3.95
C ASP A 200 -22.78 12.39 4.34
N PHE A 201 -22.46 13.26 3.40
CA PHE A 201 -21.56 14.40 3.61
C PHE A 201 -22.21 15.66 3.01
N THR A 202 -21.87 16.82 3.55
CA THR A 202 -22.38 18.10 3.09
C THR A 202 -21.25 19.11 3.08
N TYR A 203 -21.02 19.75 1.93
CA TYR A 203 -19.98 20.76 1.75
C TYR A 203 -20.46 21.90 0.87
N PRO A 204 -19.87 23.11 0.98
CA PRO A 204 -20.18 24.23 0.11
C PRO A 204 -19.64 23.97 -1.31
N ASP A 205 -20.43 24.35 -2.31
CA ASP A 205 -20.02 24.42 -3.70
C ASP A 205 -19.25 25.72 -4.02
N VAL A 206 -19.00 25.98 -5.31
CA VAL A 206 -18.28 27.19 -5.79
C VAL A 206 -18.98 28.50 -5.39
N ASP A 207 -20.30 28.49 -5.28
CA ASP A 207 -21.13 29.62 -4.92
C ASP A 207 -21.38 29.70 -3.39
N GLY A 208 -20.89 28.72 -2.65
CA GLY A 208 -21.07 28.62 -1.19
C GLY A 208 -22.39 27.98 -0.77
N LYS A 209 -23.15 27.42 -1.69
CA LYS A 209 -24.35 26.64 -1.39
C LYS A 209 -23.95 25.28 -0.83
N MET A 210 -24.58 24.88 0.28
CA MET A 210 -24.37 23.58 0.87
C MET A 210 -25.03 22.49 0.02
N VAL A 211 -24.23 21.49 -0.38
CA VAL A 211 -24.66 20.36 -1.21
C VAL A 211 -24.26 19.05 -0.51
N SER A 212 -25.22 18.14 -0.43
CA SER A 212 -25.08 16.83 0.21
C SER A 212 -25.07 15.71 -0.83
N LEU A 213 -24.46 14.58 -0.49
CA LEU A 213 -24.56 13.37 -1.31
C LEU A 213 -26.03 12.95 -1.49
N SER A 214 -26.84 13.08 -0.45
CA SER A 214 -28.26 12.76 -0.46
C SER A 214 -29.12 13.62 -1.42
N ASP A 215 -28.63 14.78 -1.86
CA ASP A 215 -29.32 15.63 -2.86
C ASP A 215 -29.35 14.98 -4.25
N PHE A 216 -28.51 13.98 -4.49
CA PHE A 216 -28.41 13.28 -5.77
C PHE A 216 -29.18 11.95 -5.81
N LYS A 217 -30.11 11.70 -4.86
CA LYS A 217 -30.97 10.51 -4.93
C LYS A 217 -31.67 10.40 -6.27
N GLY A 218 -31.75 9.19 -6.82
CA GLY A 218 -32.26 8.91 -8.16
C GLY A 218 -31.20 8.96 -9.26
N LYS A 219 -29.97 9.35 -8.93
CA LYS A 219 -28.84 9.39 -9.86
C LYS A 219 -27.73 8.43 -9.42
N VAL A 220 -26.95 7.93 -10.37
CA VAL A 220 -25.68 7.31 -10.09
C VAL A 220 -24.65 8.42 -9.85
N VAL A 221 -23.92 8.36 -8.76
CA VAL A 221 -22.96 9.42 -8.38
C VAL A 221 -21.53 8.90 -8.44
N LEU A 222 -20.70 9.56 -9.25
CA LEU A 222 -19.23 9.39 -9.19
C LEU A 222 -18.66 10.54 -8.36
N VAL A 223 -18.03 10.20 -7.24
CA VAL A 223 -17.30 11.15 -6.39
C VAL A 223 -15.80 11.02 -6.64
N ASP A 224 -15.16 12.14 -6.99
CA ASP A 224 -13.70 12.30 -7.04
C ASP A 224 -13.22 13.09 -5.82
N VAL A 225 -12.45 12.44 -4.94
CA VAL A 225 -11.80 13.14 -3.81
C VAL A 225 -10.39 13.51 -4.21
N TRP A 226 -10.11 14.81 -4.27
CA TRP A 226 -8.90 15.38 -4.86
C TRP A 226 -8.39 16.63 -4.12
N ALA A 227 -7.31 17.24 -4.60
CA ALA A 227 -6.84 18.56 -4.17
C ALA A 227 -5.99 19.24 -5.25
N THR A 228 -5.89 20.57 -5.18
CA THR A 228 -5.10 21.37 -6.15
C THR A 228 -3.61 21.04 -6.15
N TRP A 229 -3.06 20.62 -5.02
CA TRP A 229 -1.67 20.23 -4.83
C TRP A 229 -1.38 18.76 -5.19
N CYS A 230 -2.41 17.96 -5.50
CA CYS A 230 -2.29 16.53 -5.76
C CYS A 230 -1.87 16.26 -7.22
N GLY A 231 -0.60 16.01 -7.48
CA GLY A 231 -0.08 15.71 -8.80
C GLY A 231 -0.78 14.51 -9.49
N PRO A 232 -0.92 13.34 -8.83
CA PRO A 232 -1.65 12.20 -9.40
C PRO A 232 -3.13 12.49 -9.69
N CYS A 233 -3.79 13.37 -8.91
CA CYS A 233 -5.18 13.78 -9.19
C CYS A 233 -5.25 14.58 -10.51
N ARG A 234 -4.33 15.52 -10.69
CA ARG A 234 -4.25 16.34 -11.92
C ARG A 234 -4.06 15.50 -13.17
N GLN A 235 -3.31 14.40 -13.09
CA GLN A 235 -3.14 13.44 -14.19
C GLN A 235 -4.44 12.75 -14.59
N GLN A 236 -5.43 12.65 -13.69
CA GLN A 236 -6.73 12.03 -14.00
C GLN A 236 -7.74 13.02 -14.60
N ILE A 237 -7.54 14.33 -14.48
CA ILE A 237 -8.48 15.36 -14.97
C ILE A 237 -8.83 15.18 -16.46
N PRO A 238 -7.90 14.99 -17.41
CA PRO A 238 -8.26 14.81 -18.81
C PRO A 238 -9.19 13.62 -19.06
N TYR A 239 -8.96 12.52 -18.37
CA TYR A 239 -9.77 11.31 -18.48
C TYR A 239 -11.14 11.49 -17.81
N LEU A 240 -11.20 12.19 -16.67
CA LEU A 240 -12.45 12.51 -15.99
C LEU A 240 -13.35 13.39 -16.86
N LYS A 241 -12.79 14.45 -17.48
CA LYS A 241 -13.51 15.34 -18.41
C LYS A 241 -14.06 14.57 -19.61
N LYS A 242 -13.25 13.67 -20.18
CA LYS A 242 -13.70 12.80 -21.28
C LYS A 242 -14.84 11.89 -20.85
N LEU A 243 -14.72 11.25 -19.69
CA LEU A 243 -15.76 10.37 -19.14
C LEU A 243 -17.06 11.15 -18.88
N GLU A 244 -16.96 12.35 -18.32
CA GLU A 244 -18.12 13.24 -18.08
C GLU A 244 -18.82 13.61 -19.39
N GLU A 245 -18.07 13.89 -20.46
CA GLU A 245 -18.63 14.17 -21.78
C GLU A 245 -19.30 12.94 -22.39
N GLU A 246 -18.67 11.77 -22.29
CA GLU A 246 -19.23 10.49 -22.77
C GLU A 246 -20.51 10.09 -22.02
N MET A 247 -20.66 10.50 -20.76
CA MET A 247 -21.83 10.24 -19.93
C MET A 247 -22.85 11.38 -19.94
N HIS A 248 -22.63 12.41 -20.77
CA HIS A 248 -23.57 13.53 -20.88
C HIS A 248 -24.98 13.07 -21.31
N GLY A 249 -25.99 13.59 -20.66
CA GLY A 249 -27.40 13.19 -20.88
C GLY A 249 -27.83 11.89 -20.21
N THR A 250 -26.96 11.23 -19.46
CA THR A 250 -27.30 10.08 -18.62
C THR A 250 -27.65 10.50 -17.19
N ASP A 251 -28.14 9.57 -16.39
CA ASP A 251 -28.40 9.76 -14.97
C ASP A 251 -27.15 9.63 -14.08
N VAL A 252 -25.97 9.96 -14.59
CA VAL A 252 -24.72 10.03 -13.81
C VAL A 252 -24.42 11.46 -13.41
N VAL A 253 -24.14 11.68 -12.12
CA VAL A 253 -23.67 12.95 -11.58
C VAL A 253 -22.20 12.83 -11.18
N PHE A 254 -21.40 13.78 -11.61
CA PHE A 254 -19.99 13.90 -11.27
C PHE A 254 -19.82 14.93 -10.15
N VAL A 255 -19.22 14.52 -9.03
CA VAL A 255 -19.02 15.35 -7.84
C VAL A 255 -17.54 15.35 -7.48
N GLY A 256 -16.88 16.48 -7.64
CA GLY A 256 -15.51 16.69 -7.15
C GLY A 256 -15.54 17.20 -5.72
N VAL A 257 -14.89 16.51 -4.79
CA VAL A 257 -14.74 16.93 -3.39
C VAL A 257 -13.28 17.24 -3.12
N SER A 258 -12.95 18.53 -3.06
CA SER A 258 -11.59 18.96 -2.77
C SER A 258 -11.30 18.90 -1.27
N VAL A 259 -10.17 18.31 -0.90
CA VAL A 259 -9.61 18.35 0.46
C VAL A 259 -8.56 19.47 0.63
N ASP A 260 -8.58 20.48 -0.22
CA ASP A 260 -7.85 21.73 0.05
C ASP A 260 -8.35 22.36 1.35
N GLU A 261 -7.46 23.03 2.08
CA GLU A 261 -7.85 23.72 3.31
C GLU A 261 -8.72 24.96 3.00
N SER A 262 -9.60 25.35 3.94
CA SER A 262 -10.49 26.50 3.76
C SER A 262 -9.75 27.80 3.41
N LYS A 263 -8.51 27.98 3.88
CA LYS A 263 -7.65 29.13 3.54
C LYS A 263 -7.25 29.17 2.07
N ASP A 264 -7.25 28.02 1.38
CA ASP A 264 -6.87 27.89 -0.02
C ASP A 264 -8.09 27.95 -0.98
N LYS A 265 -9.27 28.39 -0.49
CA LYS A 265 -10.52 28.46 -1.27
C LYS A 265 -10.32 29.21 -2.59
N GLN A 266 -9.63 30.34 -2.59
CA GLN A 266 -9.43 31.12 -3.81
C GLN A 266 -8.60 30.34 -4.84
N LYS A 267 -7.52 29.68 -4.39
CA LYS A 267 -6.69 28.83 -5.24
C LYS A 267 -7.48 27.68 -5.86
N TRP A 268 -8.39 27.08 -5.08
CA TRP A 268 -9.29 26.03 -5.55
C TRP A 268 -10.26 26.55 -6.63
N LEU A 269 -10.88 27.73 -6.42
CA LEU A 269 -11.76 28.38 -7.42
C LEU A 269 -11.01 28.68 -8.72
N ASP A 270 -9.82 29.27 -8.62
CA ASP A 270 -8.98 29.60 -9.76
C ASP A 270 -8.57 28.34 -10.54
N PHE A 271 -8.28 27.26 -9.84
CA PHE A 271 -7.92 25.97 -10.43
C PHE A 271 -9.10 25.36 -11.20
N ILE A 272 -10.30 25.33 -10.61
CA ILE A 272 -11.53 24.85 -11.28
C ILE A 272 -11.76 25.61 -12.59
N LYS A 273 -11.65 26.95 -12.54
CA LYS A 273 -11.81 27.81 -13.71
C LYS A 273 -10.75 27.55 -14.77
N THR A 274 -9.50 27.47 -14.38
CA THR A 274 -8.35 27.29 -15.29
C THR A 274 -8.41 25.94 -15.98
N GLU A 275 -8.69 24.87 -15.22
CA GLU A 275 -8.82 23.52 -15.76
C GLU A 275 -10.19 23.28 -16.43
N GLY A 276 -11.15 24.18 -16.28
CA GLY A 276 -12.50 24.03 -16.82
C GLY A 276 -13.21 22.79 -16.29
N LEU A 277 -13.09 22.54 -14.98
CA LEU A 277 -13.78 21.42 -14.33
C LEU A 277 -15.28 21.68 -14.33
N LYS A 278 -16.03 20.68 -14.79
CA LYS A 278 -17.49 20.67 -14.83
C LYS A 278 -18.05 19.90 -13.62
N GLY A 279 -19.33 19.55 -13.69
CA GLY A 279 -20.00 18.85 -12.59
C GLY A 279 -20.10 19.68 -11.32
N VAL A 280 -20.42 19.03 -10.22
CA VAL A 280 -20.54 19.66 -8.91
C VAL A 280 -19.18 19.68 -8.23
N GLN A 281 -18.68 20.87 -7.89
CA GLN A 281 -17.38 21.01 -7.23
C GLN A 281 -17.58 21.49 -5.79
N LEU A 282 -17.12 20.71 -4.82
CA LEU A 282 -17.30 20.95 -3.39
C LEU A 282 -15.96 21.13 -2.68
N LEU A 283 -15.92 21.99 -1.65
CA LEU A 283 -14.74 22.23 -0.83
C LEU A 283 -14.94 21.63 0.57
N ALA A 284 -14.23 20.57 0.90
CA ALA A 284 -14.33 19.90 2.19
C ALA A 284 -13.58 20.61 3.33
N GLY A 285 -12.70 21.56 3.02
CA GLY A 285 -11.93 22.32 4.00
C GLY A 285 -10.86 21.52 4.73
N GLY A 286 -10.22 20.58 4.04
CA GLY A 286 -9.19 19.70 4.56
C GLY A 286 -9.63 18.23 4.63
N TRP A 287 -8.87 17.43 5.38
CA TRP A 287 -9.17 16.01 5.66
C TRP A 287 -10.32 15.93 6.68
N SER A 288 -11.54 15.99 6.18
CA SER A 288 -12.76 16.21 6.93
C SER A 288 -13.61 14.92 7.11
N LYS A 289 -14.91 15.06 7.28
CA LYS A 289 -15.85 13.95 7.54
C LYS A 289 -15.79 12.87 6.46
N ILE A 290 -15.79 13.24 5.16
CA ILE A 290 -15.75 12.27 4.05
C ILE A 290 -14.52 11.36 4.11
N THR A 291 -13.36 11.90 4.46
CA THR A 291 -12.13 11.08 4.53
C THR A 291 -12.16 10.10 5.70
N LYS A 292 -12.81 10.46 6.81
CA LYS A 292 -12.97 9.60 7.99
C LYS A 292 -13.98 8.48 7.73
N ASP A 293 -15.15 8.82 7.22
CA ASP A 293 -16.25 7.88 7.01
C ASP A 293 -15.86 6.82 5.96
N TYR A 294 -15.25 7.24 4.85
CA TYR A 294 -14.85 6.34 3.77
C TYR A 294 -13.41 5.83 3.88
N LYS A 295 -12.77 6.01 5.05
CA LYS A 295 -11.40 5.50 5.35
C LYS A 295 -10.37 5.93 4.31
N ILE A 296 -10.48 7.17 3.81
CA ILE A 296 -9.58 7.72 2.81
C ILE A 296 -8.28 8.16 3.48
N THR A 297 -7.17 7.55 3.10
CA THR A 297 -5.82 7.84 3.61
C THR A 297 -4.91 8.43 2.54
N GLY A 298 -5.40 8.57 1.30
CA GLY A 298 -4.65 9.11 0.16
C GLY A 298 -5.59 9.43 -1.00
N ILE A 299 -5.17 10.39 -1.82
CA ILE A 299 -5.87 10.86 -3.02
C ILE A 299 -4.98 10.67 -4.26
N PRO A 300 -5.56 10.53 -5.50
CA PRO A 300 -7.00 10.58 -5.80
C PRO A 300 -7.76 9.39 -5.25
N ARG A 301 -9.02 9.57 -4.89
CA ARG A 301 -9.93 8.51 -4.51
C ARG A 301 -11.25 8.68 -5.28
N PHE A 302 -11.65 7.64 -6.00
CA PHE A 302 -12.92 7.59 -6.72
C PHE A 302 -13.90 6.69 -5.99
N MET A 303 -15.15 7.13 -5.88
CA MET A 303 -16.23 6.37 -5.23
C MET A 303 -17.47 6.42 -6.12
N VAL A 304 -18.23 5.33 -6.17
CA VAL A 304 -19.48 5.23 -6.93
C VAL A 304 -20.62 4.88 -6.00
N PHE A 305 -21.74 5.58 -6.14
CA PHE A 305 -22.98 5.37 -5.40
C PHE A 305 -24.14 5.11 -6.38
N ASP A 306 -25.05 4.21 -5.98
CA ASP A 306 -26.22 3.87 -6.78
C ASP A 306 -27.34 4.92 -6.66
N LYS A 307 -28.40 4.76 -7.45
CA LYS A 307 -29.59 5.64 -7.45
C LYS A 307 -30.33 5.70 -6.10
N LYS A 308 -30.12 4.68 -5.23
CA LYS A 308 -30.72 4.64 -3.88
C LYS A 308 -29.84 5.31 -2.83
N GLY A 309 -28.61 5.72 -3.20
CA GLY A 309 -27.61 6.25 -2.29
C GLY A 309 -26.84 5.18 -1.53
N ASN A 310 -26.78 3.95 -2.05
CA ASN A 310 -25.94 2.90 -1.48
C ASN A 310 -24.54 2.93 -2.13
N ILE A 311 -23.58 2.39 -1.42
CA ILE A 311 -22.21 2.23 -1.89
C ILE A 311 -22.17 1.18 -3.01
N VAL A 312 -21.69 1.56 -4.19
CA VAL A 312 -21.26 0.60 -5.23
C VAL A 312 -19.80 0.28 -5.05
N SER A 313 -18.96 1.30 -4.87
CA SER A 313 -17.54 1.15 -4.54
C SER A 313 -17.02 2.40 -3.84
N VAL A 314 -16.20 2.22 -2.80
CA VAL A 314 -15.45 3.33 -2.15
C VAL A 314 -14.00 3.43 -2.64
N ASP A 315 -13.57 2.53 -3.52
CA ASP A 315 -12.26 2.54 -4.18
C ASP A 315 -12.44 2.10 -5.64
N ALA A 316 -13.23 2.88 -6.37
CA ALA A 316 -13.53 2.62 -7.78
C ALA A 316 -12.28 2.80 -8.66
N PRO A 317 -12.21 2.15 -9.82
CA PRO A 317 -11.15 2.35 -10.80
C PRO A 317 -10.97 3.84 -11.14
N ARG A 318 -9.75 4.19 -11.56
CA ARG A 318 -9.45 5.57 -12.00
C ARG A 318 -10.13 5.88 -13.33
N PRO A 319 -10.42 7.16 -13.65
CA PRO A 319 -10.99 7.56 -14.94
C PRO A 319 -10.16 7.15 -16.17
N SER A 320 -8.84 6.97 -16.00
CA SER A 320 -7.96 6.44 -17.06
C SER A 320 -8.16 4.95 -17.35
N SER A 321 -8.95 4.24 -16.51
CA SER A 321 -9.28 2.82 -16.70
C SER A 321 -10.67 2.66 -17.29
N PRO A 322 -10.85 1.78 -18.30
CA PRO A 322 -12.15 1.52 -18.92
C PRO A 322 -13.16 0.87 -17.96
N GLU A 323 -12.68 0.26 -16.88
CA GLU A 323 -13.51 -0.40 -15.87
C GLU A 323 -14.42 0.59 -15.14
N LEU A 324 -13.99 1.84 -14.93
CA LEU A 324 -14.84 2.84 -14.29
C LEU A 324 -16.08 3.14 -15.13
N LYS A 325 -15.90 3.37 -16.44
CA LYS A 325 -17.03 3.60 -17.34
C LYS A 325 -18.00 2.43 -17.34
N LYS A 326 -17.47 1.20 -17.45
CA LYS A 326 -18.26 -0.03 -17.40
C LYS A 326 -19.05 -0.17 -16.08
N MET A 327 -18.43 0.23 -14.95
CA MET A 327 -19.10 0.23 -13.63
C MET A 327 -20.29 1.20 -13.64
N LEU A 328 -20.13 2.44 -14.11
CA LEU A 328 -21.19 3.42 -14.20
C LEU A 328 -22.32 2.98 -15.14
N GLU A 329 -21.99 2.45 -16.32
CA GLU A 329 -22.96 1.91 -17.29
C GLU A 329 -23.79 0.75 -16.71
N ASN A 330 -23.16 -0.11 -15.89
CA ASN A 330 -23.85 -1.21 -15.23
C ASN A 330 -24.83 -0.70 -14.15
N GLU A 331 -24.47 0.34 -13.40
CA GLU A 331 -25.37 0.93 -12.40
C GLU A 331 -26.54 1.69 -13.03
N LEU A 332 -26.34 2.30 -14.20
CA LEU A 332 -27.45 2.94 -14.94
C LEU A 332 -28.54 1.96 -15.36
N LYS A 333 -28.18 0.70 -15.64
CA LYS A 333 -29.11 -0.36 -16.08
C LYS A 333 -29.96 -0.95 -14.94
N LYS A 334 -29.58 -0.68 -13.68
CA LYS A 334 -30.33 -1.06 -12.48
C LYS A 334 -31.39 0.01 -12.15
#